data_f4df8ca748b2c1d07f18a286751e0dbd
#
_entry.id   f4df8ca748b2c1d07f18a286751e0dbd
#
_cell.length_a   1.000
_cell.length_b   1.000
_cell.length_c   1.000
_cell.angle_alpha   90.00
_cell.angle_beta   90.00
_cell.angle_gamma   90.00
#
_symmetry.space_group_name_H-M   'P 1'
#
loop_
_entity.id
_entity.type
_entity.pdbx_description
1 polymer ?
#
loop_
_entity_poly.entity_id
_entity_poly.type
_entity_poly.pdbx_seq_one_letter_code
_entity_poly.pdbx_strand_id
1 'polypeptide(L)'
;MKMKKIAAAVMMVSMVAVTAVGCGSSNGTDTKGADANQSDATSDWDETSDVTIVSREDGSGTRGAFIELFGIEEKQDDGTKVDMTTTDAQITNNTSVMLTTVADNEYAIGYVSLGSLNDSVKALKIDGAEATAENIENGSYKVSRPFNIAVKKDLNNKVAKDFMSFIMSTEGQKVVADEKYIAVADVKDYAGTKPSGSCVVGGSSSVSPLMEKLIEAYKAVNPNASIELQTSDSTTDRKSVV
;
A
#
# COMPACT_ATOMS: atom_id res chain seq x y z
N MET A 1 9.68 48.61 -16.48
CA MET A 1 8.35 49.29 -16.50
C MET A 1 7.37 48.49 -15.62
N LYS A 2 7.00 49.10 -14.50
CA LYS A 2 5.85 48.94 -13.57
C LYS A 2 5.41 47.50 -13.17
N MET A 3 5.83 47.10 -11.97
CA MET A 3 5.20 46.15 -11.05
C MET A 3 3.77 46.60 -10.69
N LYS A 4 2.80 45.70 -10.69
CA LYS A 4 1.52 45.87 -10.00
C LYS A 4 1.37 44.78 -8.94
N LYS A 5 1.42 45.25 -7.68
CA LYS A 5 1.04 44.49 -6.48
C LYS A 5 -0.48 44.43 -6.42
N ILE A 6 -1.05 43.26 -6.13
CA ILE A 6 -2.46 43.10 -5.77
C ILE A 6 -2.49 42.53 -4.36
N ALA A 7 -3.17 43.29 -3.49
CA ALA A 7 -3.30 43.04 -2.06
C ALA A 7 -4.35 41.95 -1.77
N ALA A 8 -4.05 41.13 -0.78
CA ALA A 8 -4.96 40.15 -0.19
C ALA A 8 -5.93 40.86 0.78
N ALA A 9 -7.23 40.60 0.63
CA ALA A 9 -8.25 40.96 1.59
C ALA A 9 -8.53 39.79 2.53
N VAL A 10 -8.27 39.98 3.81
CA VAL A 10 -8.63 39.07 4.90
C VAL A 10 -10.06 39.37 5.31
N MET A 11 -10.96 38.41 5.24
CA MET A 11 -12.30 38.48 5.82
C MET A 11 -12.34 37.65 7.10
N MET A 12 -12.42 38.38 8.25
CA MET A 12 -12.80 37.83 9.54
C MET A 12 -14.31 37.61 9.56
N VAL A 13 -14.76 36.43 9.94
CA VAL A 13 -16.16 36.18 10.33
C VAL A 13 -16.21 35.93 11.83
N SER A 14 -16.94 36.78 12.51
CA SER A 14 -17.14 36.86 13.95
C SER A 14 -18.04 35.73 14.48
N MET A 15 -17.64 35.14 15.62
CA MET A 15 -18.44 34.29 16.48
C MET A 15 -19.66 35.02 17.07
N VAL A 16 -20.80 34.36 17.01
CA VAL A 16 -21.96 34.70 17.86
C VAL A 16 -22.10 33.60 18.93
N ALA A 17 -21.85 34.00 20.17
CA ALA A 17 -22.12 33.18 21.34
C ALA A 17 -23.58 33.37 21.76
N VAL A 18 -24.34 32.29 21.87
CA VAL A 18 -25.67 32.31 22.51
C VAL A 18 -25.55 31.63 23.87
N THR A 19 -25.66 32.38 24.92
CA THR A 19 -25.77 31.91 26.30
C THR A 19 -27.26 31.75 26.64
N ALA A 20 -27.66 30.52 26.99
CA ALA A 20 -28.93 30.26 27.64
C ALA A 20 -28.67 29.93 29.12
N VAL A 21 -29.17 30.83 29.98
CA VAL A 21 -29.19 30.69 31.45
C VAL A 21 -30.48 29.98 31.85
N GLY A 22 -30.35 28.90 32.59
CA GLY A 22 -31.50 28.22 33.24
C GLY A 22 -31.10 27.89 34.68
N CYS A 23 -31.64 28.64 35.65
CA CYS A 23 -31.54 28.39 37.09
C CYS A 23 -32.47 27.29 37.55
N GLY A 24 -31.96 26.44 38.45
CA GLY A 24 -32.76 25.53 39.27
C GLY A 24 -31.95 25.04 40.45
N SER A 25 -32.30 25.52 41.66
CA SER A 25 -31.62 25.34 42.94
C SER A 25 -32.00 24.02 43.62
N SER A 26 -31.06 23.28 44.24
CA SER A 26 -31.04 22.99 45.68
C SER A 26 -30.06 21.88 46.09
N ASN A 27 -29.18 22.23 47.00
CA ASN A 27 -28.53 21.55 48.15
C ASN A 27 -28.17 20.06 48.12
N GLY A 28 -26.89 19.82 48.46
CA GLY A 28 -26.45 18.59 49.17
C GLY A 28 -25.01 18.20 48.94
N THR A 29 -24.12 18.73 49.75
CA THR A 29 -22.86 18.20 50.36
C THR A 29 -22.11 16.97 49.76
N ASP A 30 -20.81 17.23 49.55
CA ASP A 30 -19.60 16.44 49.85
C ASP A 30 -19.06 15.33 48.95
N THR A 31 -17.84 15.58 48.55
CA THR A 31 -16.62 14.80 48.50
C THR A 31 -16.29 13.91 47.30
N LYS A 32 -15.17 14.34 46.68
CA LYS A 32 -14.04 13.58 46.10
C LYS A 32 -14.29 12.57 44.97
N GLY A 33 -13.59 12.84 43.90
CA GLY A 33 -13.23 11.86 42.88
C GLY A 33 -13.15 12.52 41.52
N ALA A 34 -11.97 13.00 41.12
CA ALA A 34 -11.70 13.33 39.74
C ALA A 34 -11.52 12.03 38.97
N ASP A 35 -12.60 11.55 38.39
CA ASP A 35 -12.53 10.59 37.30
C ASP A 35 -12.76 11.35 35.99
N ALA A 36 -11.72 11.38 35.20
CA ALA A 36 -11.79 11.81 33.81
C ALA A 36 -12.78 10.89 33.10
N ASN A 37 -13.99 11.41 32.88
CA ASN A 37 -14.98 10.75 32.05
C ASN A 37 -14.43 10.71 30.61
N GLN A 38 -13.71 9.63 30.30
CA GLN A 38 -13.45 9.21 28.96
C GLN A 38 -14.84 8.91 28.38
N SER A 39 -15.34 9.80 27.55
CA SER A 39 -16.55 9.55 26.77
C SER A 39 -16.24 8.32 25.92
N ASP A 40 -16.70 7.19 26.36
CA ASP A 40 -16.86 6.00 25.55
C ASP A 40 -17.81 6.41 24.42
N ALA A 41 -17.23 6.75 23.28
CA ALA A 41 -17.96 6.73 22.04
C ALA A 41 -18.37 5.27 21.87
N THR A 42 -19.59 4.94 22.23
CA THR A 42 -20.21 3.67 21.86
C THR A 42 -20.13 3.62 20.35
N SER A 43 -19.15 2.87 19.83
CA SER A 43 -19.13 2.52 18.43
C SER A 43 -20.41 1.75 18.16
N ASP A 44 -21.15 2.11 17.11
CA ASP A 44 -22.29 1.34 16.62
C ASP A 44 -21.86 -0.05 16.07
N TRP A 45 -20.65 -0.49 16.43
CA TRP A 45 -20.07 -1.76 16.03
C TRP A 45 -20.88 -2.91 16.63
N ASP A 46 -21.47 -3.71 15.76
CA ASP A 46 -22.18 -4.94 16.12
C ASP A 46 -21.26 -6.16 15.91
N GLU A 47 -20.72 -6.69 17.01
CA GLU A 47 -19.85 -7.87 17.00
C GLU A 47 -20.53 -9.16 16.53
N THR A 48 -21.87 -9.15 16.36
CA THR A 48 -22.64 -10.28 15.82
C THR A 48 -22.83 -10.21 14.31
N SER A 49 -22.43 -9.09 13.69
CA SER A 49 -22.50 -8.92 12.24
C SER A 49 -21.48 -9.80 11.51
N ASP A 50 -21.89 -10.31 10.35
CA ASP A 50 -21.02 -11.12 9.49
C ASP A 50 -19.85 -10.30 8.94
N VAL A 51 -18.65 -10.86 9.01
CA VAL A 51 -17.44 -10.27 8.43
C VAL A 51 -17.40 -10.52 6.92
N THR A 52 -17.31 -9.46 6.14
CA THR A 52 -17.10 -9.53 4.68
C THR A 52 -15.63 -9.78 4.37
N ILE A 53 -15.31 -10.96 3.85
CA ILE A 53 -13.97 -11.28 3.38
C ILE A 53 -13.80 -10.72 1.97
N VAL A 54 -12.80 -9.85 1.78
CA VAL A 54 -12.46 -9.30 0.46
C VAL A 54 -11.14 -9.89 0.00
N SER A 55 -11.16 -10.57 -1.15
CA SER A 55 -9.98 -11.22 -1.72
C SER A 55 -9.66 -10.67 -3.11
N ARG A 56 -8.53 -11.09 -3.65
CA ARG A 56 -8.09 -10.72 -4.99
C ARG A 56 -8.43 -11.84 -5.98
N GLU A 57 -8.42 -11.46 -7.24
CA GLU A 57 -8.60 -12.34 -8.40
C GLU A 57 -7.54 -13.45 -8.46
N ASP A 58 -7.87 -14.54 -9.16
CA ASP A 58 -6.92 -15.60 -9.46
C ASP A 58 -5.74 -15.05 -10.27
N GLY A 59 -4.53 -15.52 -9.95
CA GLY A 59 -3.30 -15.02 -10.58
C GLY A 59 -2.73 -13.77 -9.94
N SER A 60 -3.44 -13.10 -9.02
CA SER A 60 -2.89 -11.99 -8.25
C SER A 60 -1.67 -12.42 -7.44
N GLY A 61 -0.54 -11.73 -7.65
CA GLY A 61 0.67 -11.96 -6.85
C GLY A 61 0.49 -11.64 -5.37
N THR A 62 -0.40 -10.69 -5.04
CA THR A 62 -0.75 -10.34 -3.65
C THR A 62 -1.58 -11.45 -3.01
N ARG A 63 -2.57 -12.03 -3.74
CA ARG A 63 -3.32 -13.19 -3.27
C ARG A 63 -2.41 -14.38 -3.03
N GLY A 64 -1.56 -14.73 -3.99
CA GLY A 64 -0.60 -15.83 -3.83
C GLY A 64 0.31 -15.65 -2.63
N ALA A 65 0.79 -14.41 -2.36
CA ALA A 65 1.56 -14.13 -1.16
C ALA A 65 0.75 -14.33 0.13
N PHE A 66 -0.47 -13.81 0.15
CA PHE A 66 -1.34 -13.86 1.32
C PHE A 66 -1.67 -15.31 1.68
N ILE A 67 -2.17 -16.11 0.74
CA ILE A 67 -2.55 -17.51 1.01
C ILE A 67 -1.37 -18.39 1.41
N GLU A 68 -0.18 -18.15 0.82
CA GLU A 68 1.04 -18.88 1.18
C GLU A 68 1.53 -18.51 2.59
N LEU A 69 1.64 -17.21 2.90
CA LEU A 69 2.19 -16.73 4.17
C LEU A 69 1.27 -16.98 5.37
N PHE A 70 -0.04 -17.03 5.14
CA PHE A 70 -1.03 -17.34 6.19
C PHE A 70 -1.42 -18.82 6.24
N GLY A 71 -0.84 -19.67 5.36
CA GLY A 71 -1.15 -21.10 5.35
C GLY A 71 -2.58 -21.42 4.90
N ILE A 72 -3.18 -20.55 4.09
CA ILE A 72 -4.49 -20.77 3.45
C ILE A 72 -4.33 -21.67 2.21
N GLU A 73 -3.14 -21.69 1.61
CA GLU A 73 -2.81 -22.62 0.54
C GLU A 73 -2.42 -23.98 1.13
N GLU A 74 -3.16 -25.02 0.80
CA GLU A 74 -2.90 -26.39 1.24
C GLU A 74 -2.20 -27.22 0.15
N LYS A 75 -1.21 -27.99 0.57
CA LYS A 75 -0.55 -28.95 -0.31
C LYS A 75 -1.23 -30.31 -0.20
N GLN A 76 -1.72 -30.82 -1.33
CA GLN A 76 -2.34 -32.14 -1.44
C GLN A 76 -1.28 -33.24 -1.51
N ASP A 77 -1.70 -34.50 -1.32
CA ASP A 77 -0.82 -35.66 -1.33
C ASP A 77 -0.09 -35.89 -2.69
N ASP A 78 -0.70 -35.42 -3.78
CA ASP A 78 -0.10 -35.47 -5.12
C ASP A 78 0.88 -34.32 -5.40
N GLY A 79 1.07 -33.42 -4.41
CA GLY A 79 1.95 -32.27 -4.50
C GLY A 79 1.29 -31.04 -5.12
N THR A 80 0.04 -31.10 -5.54
CA THR A 80 -0.71 -29.90 -5.98
C THR A 80 -1.00 -28.98 -4.81
N LYS A 81 -1.06 -27.67 -5.09
CA LYS A 81 -1.40 -26.63 -4.12
C LYS A 81 -2.81 -26.15 -4.40
N VAL A 82 -3.63 -26.09 -3.37
CA VAL A 82 -5.03 -25.68 -3.45
C VAL A 82 -5.23 -24.45 -2.58
N ASP A 83 -5.80 -23.41 -3.18
CA ASP A 83 -6.21 -22.20 -2.47
C ASP A 83 -7.53 -22.46 -1.73
N MET A 84 -7.48 -22.40 -0.40
CA MET A 84 -8.62 -22.64 0.48
C MET A 84 -9.36 -21.34 0.87
N THR A 85 -9.14 -20.24 0.13
CA THR A 85 -9.93 -19.03 0.31
C THR A 85 -11.42 -19.35 0.18
N THR A 86 -12.24 -18.86 1.12
CA THR A 86 -13.70 -19.10 1.08
C THR A 86 -14.31 -18.67 -0.26
N THR A 87 -15.24 -19.46 -0.77
CA THR A 87 -16.00 -19.17 -1.99
C THR A 87 -16.94 -17.96 -1.83
N ASP A 88 -17.25 -17.57 -0.59
CA ASP A 88 -18.10 -16.43 -0.27
C ASP A 88 -17.30 -15.09 -0.28
N ALA A 89 -15.99 -15.15 -0.49
CA ALA A 89 -15.16 -13.95 -0.56
C ALA A 89 -15.55 -13.05 -1.74
N GLN A 90 -15.71 -11.78 -1.48
CA GLN A 90 -15.87 -10.77 -2.52
C GLN A 90 -14.54 -10.61 -3.28
N ILE A 91 -14.54 -10.89 -4.56
CA ILE A 91 -13.33 -10.84 -5.38
C ILE A 91 -13.16 -9.47 -6.02
N THR A 92 -11.98 -8.88 -5.85
CA THR A 92 -11.56 -7.63 -6.48
C THR A 92 -10.42 -7.87 -7.47
N ASN A 93 -10.34 -7.06 -8.51
CA ASN A 93 -9.38 -7.24 -9.61
C ASN A 93 -8.16 -6.31 -9.57
N ASN A 94 -8.07 -5.43 -8.57
CA ASN A 94 -6.89 -4.58 -8.36
C ASN A 94 -6.83 -4.03 -6.93
N THR A 95 -5.69 -3.44 -6.58
CA THR A 95 -5.41 -2.93 -5.24
C THR A 95 -6.30 -1.74 -4.85
N SER A 96 -6.61 -0.84 -5.78
CA SER A 96 -7.45 0.34 -5.47
C SER A 96 -8.88 -0.06 -5.15
N VAL A 97 -9.44 -1.02 -5.90
CA VAL A 97 -10.77 -1.57 -5.62
C VAL A 97 -10.81 -2.29 -4.27
N MET A 98 -9.75 -3.04 -3.93
CA MET A 98 -9.62 -3.66 -2.60
C MET A 98 -9.72 -2.61 -1.49
N LEU A 99 -8.92 -1.55 -1.56
CA LEU A 99 -8.92 -0.48 -0.56
C LEU A 99 -10.27 0.21 -0.44
N THR A 100 -10.90 0.57 -1.58
CA THR A 100 -12.23 1.21 -1.59
C THR A 100 -13.29 0.28 -0.99
N THR A 101 -13.28 -1.00 -1.37
CA THR A 101 -14.26 -1.97 -0.86
C THR A 101 -14.17 -2.12 0.66
N VAL A 102 -12.95 -2.16 1.21
CA VAL A 102 -12.76 -2.24 2.67
C VAL A 102 -13.09 -0.92 3.35
N ALA A 103 -12.75 0.22 2.75
CA ALA A 103 -13.06 1.54 3.32
C ALA A 103 -14.57 1.83 3.40
N ASP A 104 -15.34 1.31 2.45
CA ASP A 104 -16.79 1.54 2.35
C ASP A 104 -17.62 0.57 3.21
N ASN A 105 -17.00 -0.43 3.85
CA ASN A 105 -17.69 -1.42 4.68
C ASN A 105 -16.92 -1.69 5.98
N GLU A 106 -17.46 -1.24 7.11
CA GLU A 106 -16.84 -1.38 8.43
C GLU A 106 -16.67 -2.84 8.90
N TYR A 107 -17.42 -3.78 8.30
CA TYR A 107 -17.30 -5.21 8.56
C TYR A 107 -16.40 -5.93 7.54
N ALA A 108 -15.75 -5.20 6.64
CA ALA A 108 -14.89 -5.82 5.65
C ALA A 108 -13.43 -5.97 6.13
N ILE A 109 -12.82 -7.09 5.76
CA ILE A 109 -11.39 -7.34 5.91
C ILE A 109 -10.79 -7.74 4.57
N GLY A 110 -9.64 -7.15 4.24
CA GLY A 110 -8.91 -7.43 3.02
C GLY A 110 -7.41 -7.35 3.21
N TYR A 111 -6.65 -7.45 2.15
CA TYR A 111 -5.19 -7.40 2.21
C TYR A 111 -4.60 -6.64 1.00
N VAL A 112 -3.54 -5.90 1.26
CA VAL A 112 -2.77 -5.14 0.26
C VAL A 112 -1.27 -5.21 0.55
N SER A 113 -0.44 -4.80 -0.39
CA SER A 113 0.99 -4.61 -0.10
C SER A 113 1.22 -3.38 0.77
N LEU A 114 2.29 -3.38 1.58
CA LEU A 114 2.62 -2.30 2.53
C LEU A 114 2.69 -0.93 1.84
N GLY A 115 3.35 -0.81 0.70
CA GLY A 115 3.46 0.45 -0.02
C GLY A 115 2.16 0.95 -0.66
N SER A 116 1.13 0.10 -0.75
CA SER A 116 -0.21 0.51 -1.22
C SER A 116 -1.14 0.91 -0.07
N LEU A 117 -0.75 0.65 1.19
CA LEU A 117 -1.54 1.00 2.36
C LEU A 117 -1.64 2.52 2.52
N ASN A 118 -2.83 3.01 2.80
CA ASN A 118 -3.10 4.43 3.03
C ASN A 118 -4.09 4.63 4.19
N ASP A 119 -4.37 5.87 4.52
CA ASP A 119 -5.19 6.26 5.69
C ASP A 119 -6.70 6.02 5.50
N SER A 120 -7.16 5.50 4.35
CA SER A 120 -8.56 5.15 4.13
C SER A 120 -8.99 3.88 4.86
N VAL A 121 -8.03 3.06 5.30
CA VAL A 121 -8.28 1.80 5.99
C VAL A 121 -7.38 1.67 7.22
N LYS A 122 -7.81 0.87 8.19
CA LYS A 122 -7.04 0.53 9.39
C LYS A 122 -6.17 -0.69 9.14
N ALA A 123 -4.85 -0.55 9.28
CA ALA A 123 -3.95 -1.69 9.27
C ALA A 123 -4.06 -2.50 10.57
N LEU A 124 -4.20 -3.82 10.44
CA LEU A 124 -4.20 -4.74 11.57
C LEU A 124 -2.78 -5.17 11.92
N LYS A 125 -2.52 -5.37 13.21
CA LYS A 125 -1.29 -6.01 13.69
C LYS A 125 -1.37 -7.52 13.46
N ILE A 126 -0.26 -8.11 13.05
CA ILE A 126 -0.14 -9.58 12.94
C ILE A 126 0.78 -10.06 14.05
N ASP A 127 0.31 -10.99 14.86
CA ASP A 127 1.02 -11.47 16.07
C ASP A 127 1.49 -10.32 16.99
N GLY A 128 0.71 -9.24 17.06
CA GLY A 128 1.02 -8.03 17.84
C GLY A 128 1.98 -7.05 17.18
N ALA A 129 2.60 -7.40 16.05
CA ALA A 129 3.52 -6.54 15.29
C ALA A 129 2.78 -5.70 14.23
N GLU A 130 3.15 -4.44 14.09
CA GLU A 130 2.71 -3.56 13.02
C GLU A 130 3.49 -3.82 11.73
N ALA A 131 2.85 -3.63 10.56
CA ALA A 131 3.50 -3.72 9.26
C ALA A 131 4.34 -2.47 9.00
N THR A 132 5.56 -2.44 9.54
CA THR A 132 6.54 -1.37 9.32
C THR A 132 7.84 -1.94 8.75
N ALA A 133 8.62 -1.11 8.05
CA ALA A 133 9.93 -1.52 7.56
C ALA A 133 10.81 -2.05 8.69
N GLU A 134 10.87 -1.33 9.83
CA GLU A 134 11.65 -1.75 11.00
C GLU A 134 11.23 -3.13 11.53
N ASN A 135 9.92 -3.38 11.66
CA ASN A 135 9.42 -4.67 12.17
C ASN A 135 9.64 -5.82 11.19
N ILE A 136 9.71 -5.54 9.90
CA ILE A 136 10.03 -6.53 8.88
C ILE A 136 11.53 -6.83 8.90
N GLU A 137 12.39 -5.81 8.93
CA GLU A 137 13.84 -5.95 8.96
C GLU A 137 14.33 -6.68 10.21
N ASN A 138 13.76 -6.39 11.39
CA ASN A 138 14.11 -7.07 12.65
C ASN A 138 13.41 -8.44 12.84
N GLY A 139 12.51 -8.83 11.90
CA GLY A 139 11.83 -10.12 11.90
C GLY A 139 10.66 -10.26 12.89
N SER A 140 10.23 -9.18 13.55
CA SER A 140 9.03 -9.21 14.41
C SER A 140 7.74 -9.30 13.61
N TYR A 141 7.67 -8.67 12.42
CA TYR A 141 6.60 -8.84 11.45
C TYR A 141 6.97 -9.91 10.43
N LYS A 142 6.35 -11.09 10.53
CA LYS A 142 6.75 -12.29 9.79
C LYS A 142 6.11 -12.42 8.40
N VAL A 143 5.05 -11.66 8.13
CA VAL A 143 4.26 -11.76 6.89
C VAL A 143 4.87 -10.84 5.84
N SER A 144 6.02 -11.22 5.31
CA SER A 144 6.74 -10.44 4.29
C SER A 144 7.39 -11.35 3.25
N ARG A 145 7.53 -10.83 2.03
CA ARG A 145 8.32 -11.49 0.98
C ARG A 145 8.91 -10.45 0.02
N PRO A 146 10.03 -10.74 -0.65
CA PRO A 146 10.62 -9.83 -1.62
C PRO A 146 9.77 -9.73 -2.90
N PHE A 147 9.79 -8.57 -3.54
CA PHE A 147 9.46 -8.45 -4.95
C PHE A 147 10.64 -8.93 -5.80
N ASN A 148 10.35 -9.59 -6.89
CA ASN A 148 11.36 -10.12 -7.80
C ASN A 148 11.18 -9.54 -9.19
N ILE A 149 12.28 -9.27 -9.88
CA ILE A 149 12.30 -8.91 -11.29
C ILE A 149 12.66 -10.17 -12.09
N ALA A 150 11.78 -10.53 -13.03
CA ALA A 150 12.04 -11.62 -13.97
C ALA A 150 12.28 -11.06 -15.37
N VAL A 151 13.24 -11.61 -16.07
CA VAL A 151 13.57 -11.25 -17.45
C VAL A 151 13.85 -12.49 -18.29
N LYS A 152 13.77 -12.38 -19.60
CA LYS A 152 14.20 -13.45 -20.52
C LYS A 152 15.69 -13.76 -20.29
N LYS A 153 16.04 -15.05 -20.36
CA LYS A 153 17.41 -15.50 -20.17
C LYS A 153 18.40 -14.86 -21.15
N ASP A 154 17.94 -14.54 -22.35
CA ASP A 154 18.69 -13.93 -23.45
C ASP A 154 18.28 -12.45 -23.68
N LEU A 155 17.88 -11.75 -22.64
CA LEU A 155 17.50 -10.34 -22.72
C LEU A 155 18.58 -9.52 -23.44
N ASN A 156 18.22 -8.92 -24.59
CA ASN A 156 19.12 -8.05 -25.38
C ASN A 156 18.74 -6.56 -25.34
N ASN A 157 17.56 -6.24 -24.78
CA ASN A 157 17.11 -4.85 -24.69
C ASN A 157 18.03 -4.05 -23.75
N LYS A 158 18.73 -3.06 -24.29
CA LYS A 158 19.70 -2.24 -23.55
C LYS A 158 19.02 -1.35 -22.50
N VAL A 159 17.82 -0.80 -22.84
CA VAL A 159 17.04 0.04 -21.91
C VAL A 159 16.59 -0.78 -20.71
N ALA A 160 16.07 -2.00 -20.93
CA ALA A 160 15.65 -2.88 -19.86
C ALA A 160 16.82 -3.25 -18.91
N LYS A 161 17.99 -3.57 -19.46
CA LYS A 161 19.19 -3.85 -18.65
C LYS A 161 19.65 -2.65 -17.83
N ASP A 162 19.64 -1.48 -18.42
CA ASP A 162 20.06 -0.23 -17.79
C ASP A 162 19.06 0.19 -16.70
N PHE A 163 17.76 0.04 -16.96
CA PHE A 163 16.70 0.29 -15.98
C PHE A 163 16.78 -0.67 -14.78
N MET A 164 17.03 -1.96 -15.00
CA MET A 164 17.29 -2.89 -13.88
C MET A 164 18.51 -2.47 -13.05
N SER A 165 19.59 -2.00 -13.71
CA SER A 165 20.76 -1.48 -13.02
C SER A 165 20.41 -0.23 -12.19
N PHE A 166 19.53 0.63 -12.69
CA PHE A 166 19.01 1.77 -11.92
C PHE A 166 18.17 1.33 -10.73
N ILE A 167 17.21 0.41 -10.91
CA ILE A 167 16.38 -0.11 -9.81
C ILE A 167 17.26 -0.65 -8.68
N MET A 168 18.32 -1.39 -9.01
CA MET A 168 19.24 -2.01 -8.05
C MET A 168 20.41 -1.09 -7.65
N SER A 169 20.30 0.21 -7.86
CA SER A 169 21.29 1.21 -7.43
C SER A 169 20.87 1.95 -6.17
N THR A 170 21.78 2.72 -5.58
CA THR A 170 21.50 3.62 -4.45
C THR A 170 20.32 4.54 -4.73
N GLU A 171 20.27 5.13 -5.94
CA GLU A 171 19.21 6.05 -6.35
C GLU A 171 17.87 5.33 -6.51
N GLY A 172 17.86 4.16 -7.14
CA GLY A 172 16.65 3.36 -7.30
C GLY A 172 16.13 2.83 -5.97
N GLN A 173 17.01 2.36 -5.09
CA GLN A 173 16.64 1.86 -3.77
C GLN A 173 16.20 2.98 -2.82
N LYS A 174 16.67 4.21 -3.03
CA LYS A 174 16.11 5.38 -2.35
C LYS A 174 14.64 5.59 -2.72
N VAL A 175 14.26 5.46 -3.99
CA VAL A 175 12.84 5.51 -4.41
C VAL A 175 12.03 4.41 -3.74
N VAL A 176 12.58 3.19 -3.65
CA VAL A 176 11.93 2.06 -2.95
C VAL A 176 11.63 2.41 -1.50
N ALA A 177 12.58 3.01 -0.78
CA ALA A 177 12.41 3.41 0.61
C ALA A 177 11.42 4.58 0.77
N ASP A 178 11.50 5.60 -0.10
CA ASP A 178 10.61 6.77 -0.09
C ASP A 178 9.13 6.33 -0.29
N GLU A 179 8.89 5.28 -1.08
CA GLU A 179 7.57 4.67 -1.31
C GLU A 179 7.17 3.63 -0.24
N LYS A 180 7.85 3.63 0.92
CA LYS A 180 7.57 2.78 2.09
C LYS A 180 7.78 1.27 1.87
N TYR A 181 8.51 0.88 0.84
CA TYR A 181 8.98 -0.49 0.69
C TYR A 181 10.37 -0.64 1.32
N ILE A 182 10.81 -1.88 1.51
CA ILE A 182 12.10 -2.19 2.12
C ILE A 182 13.16 -2.24 1.02
N ALA A 183 14.11 -1.32 1.11
CA ALA A 183 15.22 -1.25 0.17
C ALA A 183 16.20 -2.42 0.37
N VAL A 184 16.81 -2.86 -0.72
CA VAL A 184 17.93 -3.82 -0.66
C VAL A 184 19.17 -3.09 -0.14
N ALA A 185 19.86 -3.69 0.83
CA ALA A 185 21.11 -3.18 1.37
C ALA A 185 22.30 -3.43 0.42
N ASP A 186 23.42 -2.76 0.70
CA ASP A 186 24.72 -2.96 0.01
C ASP A 186 24.70 -2.76 -1.50
N VAL A 187 23.87 -1.84 -1.97
CA VAL A 187 23.80 -1.45 -3.40
C VAL A 187 24.85 -0.40 -3.75
N LYS A 188 25.15 -0.26 -5.04
CA LYS A 188 26.11 0.73 -5.57
C LYS A 188 25.37 1.87 -6.26
N ASP A 189 26.07 3.00 -6.41
CA ASP A 189 25.53 4.12 -7.16
C ASP A 189 25.27 3.74 -8.63
N TYR A 190 24.26 4.37 -9.22
CA TYR A 190 23.90 4.12 -10.60
C TYR A 190 25.01 4.57 -11.57
N ALA A 191 25.56 3.63 -12.30
CA ALA A 191 26.60 3.83 -13.29
C ALA A 191 26.19 3.36 -14.70
N GLY A 192 24.90 3.50 -15.03
CA GLY A 192 24.35 3.04 -16.30
C GLY A 192 24.80 3.85 -17.52
N THR A 193 24.63 3.25 -18.69
CA THR A 193 25.07 3.79 -19.98
C THR A 193 24.05 4.74 -20.63
N LYS A 194 22.87 4.87 -20.04
CA LYS A 194 21.78 5.76 -20.50
C LYS A 194 21.41 5.54 -21.98
N PRO A 195 21.12 4.31 -22.40
CA PRO A 195 20.82 3.99 -23.79
C PRO A 195 19.49 4.63 -24.23
N SER A 196 19.40 4.94 -25.52
CA SER A 196 18.14 5.32 -26.14
C SER A 196 17.33 4.09 -26.54
N GLY A 197 16.00 4.24 -26.61
CA GLY A 197 15.09 3.19 -27.03
C GLY A 197 13.92 3.00 -26.08
N SER A 198 13.25 1.86 -26.17
CA SER A 198 12.08 1.55 -25.34
C SER A 198 12.14 0.14 -24.78
N CYS A 199 11.43 -0.05 -23.66
CA CYS A 199 11.08 -1.37 -23.14
C CYS A 199 9.68 -1.35 -22.52
N VAL A 200 9.10 -2.54 -22.35
CA VAL A 200 7.84 -2.75 -21.64
C VAL A 200 8.16 -3.45 -20.34
N VAL A 201 7.52 -3.00 -19.28
CA VAL A 201 7.59 -3.59 -17.94
C VAL A 201 6.18 -4.06 -17.58
N GLY A 202 6.00 -5.36 -17.38
CA GLY A 202 4.78 -5.95 -16.87
C GLY A 202 4.86 -6.14 -15.36
N GLY A 203 3.75 -5.99 -14.66
CA GLY A 203 3.73 -6.22 -13.22
C GLY A 203 2.35 -6.23 -12.60
N SER A 204 2.24 -6.75 -11.39
CA SER A 204 1.00 -6.77 -10.65
C SER A 204 0.61 -5.36 -10.15
N SER A 205 -0.69 -5.12 -9.96
CA SER A 205 -1.20 -3.83 -9.44
C SER A 205 -0.62 -3.45 -8.08
N SER A 206 -0.10 -4.40 -7.31
CA SER A 206 0.51 -4.14 -6.00
C SER A 206 1.91 -3.54 -6.08
N VAL A 207 2.62 -3.68 -7.20
CA VAL A 207 3.95 -3.10 -7.43
C VAL A 207 3.91 -1.91 -8.39
N SER A 208 2.79 -1.73 -9.11
CA SER A 208 2.65 -0.66 -10.11
C SER A 208 2.94 0.74 -9.56
N PRO A 209 2.44 1.16 -8.38
CA PRO A 209 2.75 2.49 -7.84
C PRO A 209 4.25 2.72 -7.65
N LEU A 210 4.96 1.73 -7.10
CA LEU A 210 6.42 1.80 -6.95
C LEU A 210 7.11 1.86 -8.32
N MET A 211 6.66 1.03 -9.28
CA MET A 211 7.26 0.97 -10.61
C MET A 211 7.08 2.29 -11.37
N GLU A 212 5.94 2.96 -11.23
CA GLU A 212 5.71 4.30 -11.79
C GLU A 212 6.73 5.31 -11.26
N LYS A 213 7.01 5.31 -9.96
CA LYS A 213 8.00 6.19 -9.34
C LYS A 213 9.43 5.86 -9.78
N LEU A 214 9.77 4.59 -9.91
CA LEU A 214 11.05 4.15 -10.44
C LEU A 214 11.25 4.57 -11.90
N ILE A 215 10.20 4.46 -12.72
CA ILE A 215 10.23 4.91 -14.12
C ILE A 215 10.39 6.44 -14.20
N GLU A 216 9.66 7.19 -13.38
CA GLU A 216 9.77 8.65 -13.29
C GLU A 216 11.20 9.07 -12.91
N ALA A 217 11.76 8.48 -11.86
CA ALA A 217 13.12 8.75 -11.41
C ALA A 217 14.18 8.35 -12.46
N TYR A 218 14.01 7.20 -13.11
CA TYR A 218 14.91 6.78 -14.19
C TYR A 218 14.85 7.71 -15.40
N LYS A 219 13.66 8.21 -15.76
CA LYS A 219 13.50 9.17 -16.86
C LYS A 219 14.25 10.49 -16.58
N ALA A 220 14.37 10.90 -15.32
CA ALA A 220 15.16 12.08 -14.94
C ALA A 220 16.66 11.88 -15.22
N VAL A 221 17.19 10.67 -15.05
CA VAL A 221 18.59 10.34 -15.30
C VAL A 221 18.86 9.88 -16.72
N ASN A 222 17.88 9.32 -17.41
CA ASN A 222 17.95 8.88 -18.81
C ASN A 222 16.72 9.33 -19.62
N PRO A 223 16.67 10.59 -20.08
CA PRO A 223 15.53 11.11 -20.86
C PRO A 223 15.39 10.49 -22.26
N ASN A 224 16.39 9.74 -22.74
CA ASN A 224 16.38 9.10 -24.05
C ASN A 224 15.69 7.73 -24.06
N ALA A 225 15.31 7.23 -22.90
CA ALA A 225 14.59 5.97 -22.75
C ALA A 225 13.08 6.20 -22.59
N SER A 226 12.28 5.28 -23.15
CA SER A 226 10.86 5.19 -22.95
C SER A 226 10.52 3.85 -22.32
N ILE A 227 9.85 3.87 -21.16
CA ILE A 227 9.40 2.67 -20.47
C ILE A 227 7.89 2.72 -20.40
N GLU A 228 7.24 1.69 -20.94
CA GLU A 228 5.81 1.47 -20.84
C GLU A 228 5.53 0.50 -19.69
N LEU A 229 4.66 0.89 -18.76
CA LEU A 229 4.21 0.03 -17.68
C LEU A 229 2.85 -0.60 -18.06
N GLN A 230 2.81 -1.92 -17.99
CA GLN A 230 1.58 -2.70 -18.18
C GLN A 230 1.24 -3.42 -16.88
N THR A 231 0.11 -3.06 -16.29
CA THR A 231 -0.39 -3.72 -15.08
C THR A 231 -1.25 -4.92 -15.48
N SER A 232 -0.88 -6.09 -14.98
CA SER A 232 -1.59 -7.34 -15.22
C SER A 232 -1.53 -8.24 -13.98
N ASP A 233 -2.21 -9.37 -14.01
CA ASP A 233 -2.01 -10.40 -13.00
C ASP A 233 -0.64 -11.10 -13.16
N SER A 234 -0.09 -11.63 -12.08
CA SER A 234 1.24 -12.28 -12.08
C SER A 234 1.30 -13.55 -12.91
N THR A 235 0.16 -14.14 -13.26
CA THR A 235 0.07 -15.34 -14.10
C THR A 235 0.17 -14.95 -15.57
N THR A 236 -0.48 -13.87 -15.98
CA THR A 236 -0.41 -13.32 -17.34
C THR A 236 1.00 -12.88 -17.66
N ASP A 237 1.69 -12.20 -16.74
CA ASP A 237 3.06 -11.72 -16.93
C ASP A 237 4.04 -12.85 -17.26
N ARG A 238 3.92 -14.00 -16.62
CA ARG A 238 4.77 -15.17 -16.95
C ARG A 238 4.56 -15.68 -18.37
N LYS A 239 3.35 -15.53 -18.91
CA LYS A 239 3.02 -15.96 -20.28
C LYS A 239 3.43 -14.93 -21.32
N SER A 240 3.42 -13.63 -20.98
CA SER A 240 3.75 -12.54 -21.90
C SER A 240 5.25 -12.29 -22.07
N VAL A 241 6.09 -12.92 -21.28
CA VAL A 241 7.57 -12.92 -21.43
C VAL A 241 8.06 -13.90 -22.52
N VAL A 242 7.18 -14.38 -23.38
CA VAL A 242 7.52 -15.27 -24.51
C VAL A 242 7.99 -14.46 -25.74
#